data_2e2f22f786b56cbe12e6839eab82b131
#
_entry.id   2e2f22f786b56cbe12e6839eab82b131
#
_cell.length_a   1.000
_cell.length_b   1.000
_cell.length_c   1.000
_cell.angle_alpha   90.00
_cell.angle_beta   90.00
_cell.angle_gamma   90.00
#
_symmetry.space_group_name_H-M   'P 1'
#
loop_
_entity.id
_entity.type
_entity.pdbx_description
1 polymer ?
#
loop_
_entity_poly.entity_id
_entity_poly.type
_entity_poly.pdbx_seq_one_letter_code
_entity_poly.pdbx_strand_id
1 'polypeptide(L)'
;MNAVGQPISRVDGRLKVTGDARYTADIRLEAIVHAAIVYSTIANGRTVSIDTAAAENAPGVLAVLTHKNMPRMKALPWSHLRPQGQTYLPLQDDQIHYAGQPAQARCPDRRLCKA
;
A
#
# COMPACT_ATOMS: atom_id res chain seq x y z
N MET A 1 21.66 29.32 -17.77
CA MET A 1 21.35 28.29 -18.78
C MET A 1 19.86 28.37 -19.09
N ASN A 2 19.52 28.61 -20.35
CA ASN A 2 18.10 28.63 -20.75
C ASN A 2 17.74 27.26 -21.34
N ALA A 3 16.99 26.46 -20.59
CA ALA A 3 16.60 25.11 -20.98
C ALA A 3 15.30 25.08 -21.78
N VAL A 4 14.55 26.18 -21.78
CA VAL A 4 13.26 26.28 -22.46
C VAL A 4 13.43 26.25 -23.96
N GLY A 5 12.77 25.34 -24.65
CA GLY A 5 12.83 25.21 -26.11
C GLY A 5 14.10 24.53 -26.65
N GLN A 6 15.00 24.02 -25.80
CA GLN A 6 16.18 23.28 -26.20
C GLN A 6 15.95 21.77 -26.10
N PRO A 7 16.43 20.96 -27.06
CA PRO A 7 16.34 19.52 -27.02
C PRO A 7 17.35 18.93 -26.01
N ILE A 8 17.06 19.06 -24.73
CA ILE A 8 17.94 18.59 -23.68
C ILE A 8 17.61 17.12 -23.41
N SER A 9 18.63 16.27 -23.44
CA SER A 9 18.47 14.86 -23.07
C SER A 9 18.10 14.72 -21.60
N ARG A 10 17.18 13.80 -21.29
CA ARG A 10 16.84 13.47 -19.91
C ARG A 10 18.05 12.86 -19.20
N VAL A 11 18.26 13.26 -17.95
CA VAL A 11 19.36 12.75 -17.10
C VAL A 11 19.27 11.20 -16.96
N ASP A 12 18.05 10.67 -16.86
CA ASP A 12 17.76 9.24 -16.69
C ASP A 12 17.41 8.53 -18.02
N GLY A 13 17.46 9.24 -19.15
CA GLY A 13 17.01 8.72 -20.43
C GLY A 13 17.77 7.48 -20.86
N ARG A 14 19.09 7.48 -20.74
CA ARG A 14 19.94 6.34 -21.10
C ARG A 14 19.60 5.10 -20.28
N LEU A 15 19.50 5.25 -18.96
CA LEU A 15 19.17 4.14 -18.06
C LEU A 15 17.83 3.48 -18.40
N LYS A 16 16.85 4.28 -18.84
CA LYS A 16 15.53 3.78 -19.20
C LYS A 16 15.51 3.00 -20.52
N VAL A 17 16.23 3.49 -21.52
CA VAL A 17 16.26 2.81 -22.83
C VAL A 17 17.16 1.59 -22.85
N THR A 18 18.16 1.52 -21.95
CA THR A 18 19.02 0.33 -21.83
C THR A 18 18.43 -0.73 -20.86
N GLY A 19 17.36 -0.40 -20.13
CA GLY A 19 16.79 -1.28 -19.10
C GLY A 19 17.56 -1.29 -17.78
N ASP A 20 18.53 -0.41 -17.60
CA ASP A 20 19.33 -0.30 -16.37
C ASP A 20 18.65 0.52 -15.28
N ALA A 21 17.54 1.20 -15.61
CA ALA A 21 16.77 1.99 -14.66
C ALA A 21 16.11 1.05 -13.64
N ARG A 22 16.45 1.25 -12.37
CA ARG A 22 15.85 0.50 -11.25
C ARG A 22 14.75 1.32 -10.60
N TYR A 23 13.62 0.69 -10.42
CA TYR A 23 12.47 1.23 -9.70
C TYR A 23 12.35 0.56 -8.33
N THR A 24 11.51 1.11 -7.48
CA THR A 24 11.30 0.55 -6.13
C THR A 24 10.92 -0.93 -6.14
N ALA A 25 10.13 -1.35 -7.12
CA ALA A 25 9.73 -2.75 -7.28
C ALA A 25 10.88 -3.70 -7.69
N ASP A 26 11.96 -3.17 -8.26
CA ASP A 26 13.12 -3.96 -8.70
C ASP A 26 14.12 -4.21 -7.57
N ILE A 27 13.91 -3.55 -6.43
CA ILE A 27 14.76 -3.72 -5.24
C ILE A 27 14.43 -5.07 -4.61
N ARG A 28 15.39 -5.97 -4.64
CA ARG A 28 15.26 -7.27 -4.00
C ARG A 28 15.70 -7.16 -2.55
N LEU A 29 14.75 -7.26 -1.65
CA LEU A 29 15.00 -7.39 -0.22
C LEU A 29 14.87 -8.85 0.19
N GLU A 30 15.68 -9.27 1.14
CA GLU A 30 15.51 -10.60 1.74
C GLU A 30 14.24 -10.64 2.59
N ALA A 31 13.58 -11.79 2.59
CA ALA A 31 12.37 -12.02 3.39
C ALA A 31 11.20 -11.06 3.13
N ILE A 32 11.03 -10.61 1.86
CA ILE A 32 9.84 -9.84 1.49
C ILE A 32 8.59 -10.70 1.65
N VAL A 33 7.59 -10.14 2.29
CA VAL A 33 6.25 -10.70 2.40
C VAL A 33 5.31 -9.90 1.50
N HIS A 34 4.48 -10.59 0.75
CA HIS A 34 3.44 -9.96 -0.07
C HIS A 34 2.17 -9.79 0.75
N ALA A 35 1.41 -8.74 0.49
CA ALA A 35 0.13 -8.51 1.13
C ALA A 35 -0.99 -8.42 0.08
N ALA A 36 -2.08 -9.14 0.29
CA ALA A 36 -3.31 -8.96 -0.45
C ALA A 36 -4.26 -8.06 0.35
N ILE A 37 -4.79 -7.03 -0.29
CA ILE A 37 -5.67 -6.08 0.36
C ILE A 37 -7.11 -6.40 0.00
N VAL A 38 -7.98 -6.43 0.99
CA VAL A 38 -9.42 -6.54 0.83
C VAL A 38 -10.01 -5.13 0.93
N TYR A 39 -10.77 -4.77 -0.07
CA TYR A 39 -11.36 -3.43 -0.21
C TYR A 39 -12.84 -3.44 0.16
N SER A 40 -13.31 -2.31 0.65
CA SER A 40 -14.73 -2.08 0.89
C SER A 40 -15.51 -2.01 -0.43
N THR A 41 -16.68 -2.62 -0.45
CA THR A 41 -17.63 -2.54 -1.56
C THR A 41 -18.71 -1.47 -1.35
N ILE A 42 -18.78 -0.88 -0.14
CA ILE A 42 -19.76 0.16 0.21
C ILE A 42 -19.09 1.54 0.23
N ALA A 43 -19.87 2.56 -0.08
CA ALA A 43 -19.38 3.93 -0.16
C ALA A 43 -19.24 4.61 1.22
N ASN A 44 -20.07 4.21 2.18
CA ASN A 44 -20.03 4.74 3.55
C ASN A 44 -20.61 3.70 4.51
N GLY A 45 -20.03 3.61 5.70
CA GLY A 45 -20.51 2.68 6.71
C GLY A 45 -19.50 2.41 7.81
N ARG A 46 -19.74 1.32 8.52
CA ARG A 46 -18.87 0.86 9.60
C ARG A 46 -18.72 -0.65 9.53
N THR A 47 -17.51 -1.13 9.78
CA THR A 47 -17.21 -2.54 9.88
C THR A 47 -17.67 -3.06 11.25
N VAL A 48 -18.76 -3.81 11.27
CA VAL A 48 -19.32 -4.39 12.51
C VAL A 48 -18.49 -5.59 12.98
N SER A 49 -18.17 -6.49 12.06
CA SER A 49 -17.36 -7.67 12.34
C SER A 49 -16.52 -8.07 11.14
N ILE A 50 -15.38 -8.67 11.40
CA ILE A 50 -14.52 -9.30 10.39
C ILE A 50 -14.25 -10.72 10.88
N ASP A 51 -14.66 -11.72 10.08
CA ASP A 51 -14.27 -13.09 10.30
C ASP A 51 -12.91 -13.33 9.62
N THR A 52 -11.87 -13.54 10.43
CA THR A 52 -10.50 -13.80 9.98
C THR A 52 -10.12 -15.27 10.06
N ALA A 53 -10.96 -16.12 10.67
CA ALA A 53 -10.61 -17.50 11.01
C ALA A 53 -10.17 -18.34 9.79
N ALA A 54 -10.91 -18.25 8.69
CA ALA A 54 -10.56 -18.96 7.47
C ALA A 54 -9.25 -18.45 6.84
N ALA A 55 -9.00 -17.15 6.95
CA ALA A 55 -7.80 -16.54 6.41
C ALA A 55 -6.55 -16.84 7.26
N GLU A 56 -6.69 -16.84 8.58
CA GLU A 56 -5.60 -17.16 9.51
C GLU A 56 -5.19 -18.63 9.43
N ASN A 57 -6.15 -19.54 9.22
CA ASN A 57 -5.89 -20.96 9.09
C ASN A 57 -5.43 -21.38 7.68
N ALA A 58 -5.42 -20.48 6.71
CA ALA A 58 -4.99 -20.82 5.36
C ALA A 58 -3.47 -21.05 5.29
N PRO A 59 -3.02 -22.10 4.60
CA PRO A 59 -1.59 -22.41 4.50
C PRO A 59 -0.81 -21.25 3.86
N GLY A 60 0.31 -20.89 4.49
CA GLY A 60 1.19 -19.82 4.02
C GLY A 60 0.76 -18.40 4.38
N VAL A 61 -0.27 -18.21 5.19
CA VAL A 61 -0.62 -16.90 5.73
C VAL A 61 0.17 -16.65 7.01
N LEU A 62 0.91 -15.55 7.04
CA LEU A 62 1.70 -15.15 8.19
C LEU A 62 0.90 -14.30 9.18
N ALA A 63 0.07 -13.41 8.66
CA ALA A 63 -0.75 -12.53 9.48
C ALA A 63 -1.96 -12.01 8.69
N VAL A 64 -3.02 -11.70 9.42
CA VAL A 64 -4.19 -10.98 8.90
C VAL A 64 -4.30 -9.68 9.68
N LEU A 65 -4.11 -8.56 8.99
CA LEU A 65 -4.16 -7.23 9.58
C LEU A 65 -5.55 -6.62 9.42
N THR A 66 -6.10 -6.15 10.52
CA THR A 66 -7.40 -5.48 10.60
C THR A 66 -7.26 -4.21 11.43
N HIS A 67 -8.30 -3.39 11.51
CA HIS A 67 -8.31 -2.20 12.37
C HIS A 67 -8.10 -2.50 13.87
N LYS A 68 -8.27 -3.79 14.28
CA LYS A 68 -8.10 -4.21 15.69
C LYS A 68 -6.65 -4.49 16.06
N ASN A 69 -5.85 -5.00 15.12
CA ASN A 69 -4.48 -5.45 15.38
C ASN A 69 -3.42 -4.65 14.60
N MET A 70 -3.82 -3.70 13.75
CA MET A 70 -2.89 -2.83 13.04
C MET A 70 -2.17 -1.89 14.02
N PRO A 71 -0.84 -1.76 13.94
CA PRO A 71 -0.11 -0.77 14.72
C PRO A 71 -0.66 0.64 14.51
N ARG A 72 -0.76 1.41 15.60
CA ARG A 72 -1.25 2.78 15.51
C ARG A 72 -0.26 3.67 14.79
N MET A 73 -0.69 4.28 13.70
CA MET A 73 0.08 5.22 12.92
C MET A 73 -0.23 6.65 13.39
N LYS A 74 0.80 7.49 13.43
CA LYS A 74 0.61 8.92 13.68
C LYS A 74 0.21 9.59 12.38
N ALA A 75 -0.97 10.20 12.34
CA ALA A 75 -1.33 11.10 11.27
C ALA A 75 -0.38 12.30 11.26
N LEU A 76 0.04 12.72 10.08
CA LEU A 76 0.78 13.98 9.97
C LEU A 76 -0.15 15.13 10.37
N PRO A 77 0.34 16.10 11.16
CA PRO A 77 -0.47 17.23 11.53
C PRO A 77 -0.90 18.00 10.28
N TRP A 78 -2.16 18.43 10.28
CA TRP A 78 -2.68 19.27 9.21
C TRP A 78 -1.86 20.57 9.15
N SER A 79 -1.30 20.87 7.99
CA SER A 79 -0.66 22.15 7.70
C SER A 79 -1.49 22.92 6.69
N HIS A 80 -1.95 24.09 7.05
CA HIS A 80 -2.70 24.99 6.16
C HIS A 80 -1.88 25.46 4.96
N LEU A 81 -0.55 25.45 5.08
CA LEU A 81 0.35 25.88 4.03
C LEU A 81 0.62 24.78 3.00
N ARG A 82 0.61 23.53 3.42
CA ARG A 82 0.74 22.36 2.55
C ARG A 82 -0.01 21.20 3.19
N PRO A 83 -1.19 20.84 2.69
CA PRO A 83 -1.87 19.63 3.11
C PRO A 83 -1.02 18.44 2.65
N GLN A 84 -0.16 17.95 3.54
CA GLN A 84 0.65 16.78 3.29
C GLN A 84 0.10 15.61 4.09
N GLY A 85 -0.11 14.51 3.40
CA GLY A 85 -0.55 13.27 4.01
C GLY A 85 -2.04 12.98 3.83
N GLN A 86 -2.39 11.77 4.13
CA GLN A 86 -3.76 11.27 4.10
C GLN A 86 -4.48 11.66 5.38
N THR A 87 -5.65 12.26 5.25
CA THR A 87 -6.52 12.57 6.39
C THR A 87 -6.99 11.29 7.09
N TYR A 88 -7.24 10.24 6.29
CA TYR A 88 -7.66 8.93 6.78
C TYR A 88 -6.54 7.92 6.57
N LEU A 89 -6.03 7.38 7.66
CA LEU A 89 -5.03 6.33 7.62
C LEU A 89 -5.74 4.97 7.51
N PRO A 90 -5.28 4.08 6.62
CA PRO A 90 -5.92 2.79 6.44
C PRO A 90 -5.82 1.93 7.72
N LEU A 91 -6.86 1.16 7.99
CA LEU A 91 -6.92 0.20 9.10
C LEU A 91 -6.71 0.81 10.50
N GLN A 92 -6.99 2.09 10.70
CA GLN A 92 -6.86 2.72 12.03
C GLN A 92 -8.16 2.77 12.81
N ASP A 93 -9.28 2.67 12.12
CA ASP A 93 -10.63 2.64 12.69
C ASP A 93 -11.52 1.65 11.91
N ASP A 94 -12.77 1.55 12.35
CA ASP A 94 -13.79 0.70 11.75
C ASP A 94 -14.66 1.43 10.72
N GLN A 95 -14.35 2.71 10.42
CA GLN A 95 -15.16 3.52 9.52
C GLN A 95 -14.76 3.32 8.06
N ILE A 96 -15.76 3.30 7.20
CA ILE A 96 -15.61 3.24 5.74
C ILE A 96 -16.13 4.56 5.20
N HIS A 97 -15.25 5.29 4.52
CA HIS A 97 -15.54 6.63 3.98
C HIS A 97 -15.77 6.62 2.47
N TYR A 98 -15.30 5.58 1.78
CA TYR A 98 -15.46 5.45 0.32
C TYR A 98 -15.36 3.99 -0.13
N ALA A 99 -15.99 3.70 -1.26
CA ALA A 99 -15.82 2.40 -1.90
C ALA A 99 -14.37 2.22 -2.39
N GLY A 100 -13.82 1.03 -2.16
CA GLY A 100 -12.40 0.78 -2.44
C GLY A 100 -11.44 1.14 -1.30
N GLN A 101 -11.96 1.57 -0.14
CA GLN A 101 -11.12 1.75 1.05
C GLN A 101 -10.56 0.41 1.53
N PRO A 102 -9.25 0.32 1.85
CA PRO A 102 -8.68 -0.86 2.46
C PRO A 102 -9.34 -1.20 3.81
N ALA A 103 -9.99 -2.35 3.89
CA ALA A 103 -10.68 -2.81 5.11
C ALA A 103 -9.88 -3.88 5.86
N GLN A 104 -9.04 -4.64 5.14
CA GLN A 104 -8.23 -5.71 5.69
C GLN A 104 -6.99 -5.93 4.81
N ALA A 105 -5.89 -6.39 5.39
CA ALA A 105 -4.72 -6.85 4.64
C ALA A 105 -4.35 -8.27 5.07
N ARG A 106 -4.17 -9.16 4.10
CA ARG A 106 -3.72 -10.53 4.27
C ARG A 106 -2.28 -10.64 3.78
N CYS A 107 -1.39 -11.12 4.62
CA CYS A 107 0.02 -11.32 4.29
C CYS A 107 0.31 -12.81 4.10
N PRO A 108 0.26 -13.35 2.87
CA PRO A 108 0.67 -14.72 2.57
C PRO A 108 2.19 -14.84 2.56
N ASP A 109 2.69 -16.06 2.81
CA ASP A 109 4.10 -16.37 2.71
C ASP A 109 4.59 -16.22 1.25
N ARG A 110 5.88 -15.89 1.13
CA ARG A 110 6.61 -15.70 -0.13
C ARG A 110 6.52 -16.91 -1.08
N ARG A 111 6.27 -18.11 -0.56
CA ARG A 111 6.25 -19.35 -1.35
C ARG A 111 5.02 -19.52 -2.23
N LEU A 112 3.95 -18.80 -1.97
CA LEU A 112 2.68 -18.93 -2.70
C LEU A 112 2.53 -17.96 -3.88
N CYS A 113 3.45 -17.02 -4.06
CA CYS A 113 3.46 -16.09 -5.21
C CYS A 113 4.32 -16.57 -6.39
N LYS A 114 4.65 -17.85 -6.45
CA LYS A 114 5.23 -18.48 -7.66
C LYS A 114 4.14 -19.25 -8.38
N ALA A 115 3.37 -18.54 -9.16
CA ALA A 115 2.61 -19.09 -10.28
C ALA A 115 2.87 -18.23 -11.52
#